data_1d59492ca0e9c2f6da001eac32b8e180
#
_entry.id   1d59492ca0e9c2f6da001eac32b8e180
#
_cell.length_a   1.000
_cell.length_b   1.000
_cell.length_c   1.000
_cell.angle_alpha   90.00
_cell.angle_beta   90.00
_cell.angle_gamma   90.00
#
_symmetry.space_group_name_H-M   'P 1'
#
loop_
_entity.id
_entity.type
_entity.pdbx_description
1 polymer ?
#
loop_
_entity_poly.entity_id
_entity_poly.type
_entity_poly.pdbx_seq_one_letter_code
_entity_poly.pdbx_strand_id
1 'polypeptide(L)'
;MILETERLILRPWEEADAEECFRYAMDPEVGAPCGWPAHTSVEDSRNVIKNVLNGSECYAVCLKETGKPVGSIELILHGVSNKTHADTECELGYWMGKPYWGQGLIPEAAKEILRHGFKDLGMEKIWCGYYEGNEKSKRVQEKLGFTYHSKNENVHLALLNEDRNDVVNLMTIEDWLRHQ
;
A
#
# COMPACT_ATOMS: atom_id res chain seq x y z
N MET A 1 -8.07 4.07 13.72
CA MET A 1 -8.86 2.80 13.76
C MET A 1 -7.87 1.64 13.82
N ILE A 2 -8.27 0.46 14.28
CA ILE A 2 -7.47 -0.76 14.23
C ILE A 2 -8.31 -1.80 13.48
N LEU A 3 -7.71 -2.45 12.49
CA LEU A 3 -8.32 -3.55 11.75
C LEU A 3 -7.51 -4.83 12.04
N GLU A 4 -8.18 -5.97 12.05
CA GLU A 4 -7.53 -7.24 12.37
C GLU A 4 -7.85 -8.31 11.34
N THR A 5 -6.86 -9.16 11.06
CA THR A 5 -7.00 -10.36 10.24
C THR A 5 -6.62 -11.59 11.07
N GLU A 6 -6.46 -12.74 10.43
CA GLU A 6 -5.99 -13.95 11.12
C GLU A 6 -4.59 -13.76 11.74
N ARG A 7 -3.64 -13.23 10.96
CA ARG A 7 -2.23 -13.11 11.36
C ARG A 7 -1.77 -11.69 11.65
N LEU A 8 -2.58 -10.66 11.29
CA LEU A 8 -2.16 -9.26 11.26
C LEU A 8 -3.03 -8.36 12.11
N ILE A 9 -2.39 -7.29 12.59
CA ILE A 9 -3.02 -6.08 13.12
C ILE A 9 -2.63 -4.92 12.21
N LEU A 10 -3.62 -4.22 11.66
CA LEU A 10 -3.43 -3.00 10.91
C LEU A 10 -3.77 -1.84 11.84
N ARG A 11 -2.77 -1.08 12.25
CA ARG A 11 -2.91 0.06 13.17
C ARG A 11 -2.20 1.29 12.62
N PRO A 12 -2.54 2.49 13.08
CA PRO A 12 -1.76 3.67 12.72
C PRO A 12 -0.26 3.47 13.04
N TRP A 13 0.58 4.07 12.19
CA TRP A 13 2.00 4.15 12.47
C TRP A 13 2.26 5.04 13.69
N GLU A 14 3.26 4.68 14.47
CA GLU A 14 3.75 5.44 15.63
C GLU A 14 5.22 5.81 15.42
N GLU A 15 5.66 6.96 15.93
CA GLU A 15 7.07 7.36 15.83
C GLU A 15 8.02 6.34 16.48
N ALA A 16 7.52 5.58 17.46
CA ALA A 16 8.25 4.48 18.10
C ALA A 16 8.54 3.31 17.15
N ASP A 17 7.81 3.21 16.03
CA ASP A 17 8.03 2.16 15.02
C ASP A 17 9.22 2.46 14.08
N ALA A 18 9.90 3.60 14.25
CA ALA A 18 10.93 4.06 13.32
C ALA A 18 12.07 3.05 13.10
N GLU A 19 12.48 2.33 14.14
CA GLU A 19 13.53 1.30 14.03
C GLU A 19 13.08 0.12 13.16
N GLU A 20 11.86 -0.37 13.38
CA GLU A 20 11.31 -1.48 12.59
C GLU A 20 10.99 -1.03 11.15
N CYS A 21 10.50 0.19 10.96
CA CYS A 21 10.32 0.77 9.63
C CYS A 21 11.66 0.83 8.89
N PHE A 22 12.70 1.39 9.50
CA PHE A 22 14.03 1.49 8.92
C PHE A 22 14.61 0.13 8.54
N ARG A 23 14.44 -0.87 9.41
CA ARG A 23 14.94 -2.23 9.20
C ARG A 23 14.58 -2.80 7.82
N TYR A 24 13.38 -2.50 7.34
CA TYR A 24 12.88 -3.00 6.05
C TYR A 24 12.95 -1.96 4.93
N ALA A 25 12.70 -0.69 5.24
CA ALA A 25 12.69 0.38 4.27
C ALA A 25 14.09 0.81 3.80
N MET A 26 15.14 0.41 4.51
CA MET A 26 16.53 0.61 4.08
C MET A 26 16.94 -0.29 2.89
N ASP A 27 16.17 -1.35 2.62
CA ASP A 27 16.43 -2.23 1.48
C ASP A 27 15.89 -1.58 0.20
N PRO A 28 16.76 -1.27 -0.80
CA PRO A 28 16.33 -0.66 -2.04
C PRO A 28 15.36 -1.54 -2.86
N GLU A 29 15.38 -2.86 -2.67
CA GLU A 29 14.43 -3.76 -3.31
C GLU A 29 13.00 -3.62 -2.75
N VAL A 30 12.83 -2.96 -1.60
CA VAL A 30 11.52 -2.66 -1.01
C VAL A 30 10.97 -1.34 -1.57
N GLY A 31 11.75 -0.26 -1.49
CA GLY A 31 11.29 1.08 -1.85
C GLY A 31 11.27 1.36 -3.35
N ALA A 32 12.35 1.01 -4.04
CA ALA A 32 12.48 1.36 -5.46
C ALA A 32 11.34 0.83 -6.35
N PRO A 33 10.83 -0.42 -6.18
CA PRO A 33 9.66 -0.88 -6.93
C PRO A 33 8.37 -0.10 -6.63
N CYS A 34 8.30 0.56 -5.47
CA CYS A 34 7.17 1.40 -5.05
C CYS A 34 7.35 2.88 -5.41
N GLY A 35 8.50 3.28 -5.99
CA GLY A 35 8.76 4.64 -6.45
C GLY A 35 9.41 5.56 -5.39
N TRP A 36 9.97 5.01 -4.31
CA TRP A 36 10.66 5.79 -3.30
C TRP A 36 12.06 5.20 -2.97
N PRO A 37 13.03 6.06 -2.60
CA PRO A 37 14.40 5.65 -2.29
C PRO A 37 14.47 4.92 -0.94
N ALA A 38 15.47 4.04 -0.81
CA ALA A 38 15.76 3.41 0.47
C ALA A 38 15.96 4.45 1.58
N HIS A 39 15.41 4.19 2.76
CA HIS A 39 15.63 5.05 3.92
C HIS A 39 17.10 5.00 4.35
N THR A 40 17.62 6.13 4.81
CA THR A 40 19.05 6.30 5.09
C THR A 40 19.40 6.17 6.58
N SER A 41 18.40 6.29 7.46
CA SER A 41 18.57 6.20 8.91
C SER A 41 17.23 5.95 9.62
N VAL A 42 17.29 5.62 10.90
CA VAL A 42 16.09 5.53 11.76
C VAL A 42 15.37 6.89 11.84
N GLU A 43 16.13 7.99 11.87
CA GLU A 43 15.55 9.34 11.89
C GLU A 43 14.84 9.69 10.59
N ASP A 44 15.39 9.26 9.45
CA ASP A 44 14.72 9.35 8.14
C ASP A 44 13.39 8.59 8.16
N SER A 45 13.37 7.36 8.65
CA SER A 45 12.13 6.58 8.83
C SER A 45 11.14 7.27 9.79
N ARG A 46 11.61 7.87 10.88
CA ARG A 46 10.75 8.63 11.80
C ARG A 46 10.11 9.83 11.10
N ASN A 47 10.87 10.54 10.28
CA ASN A 47 10.36 11.66 9.50
C ASN A 47 9.33 11.20 8.45
N VAL A 48 9.56 10.05 7.79
CA VAL A 48 8.58 9.46 6.86
C VAL A 48 7.30 9.05 7.59
N ILE A 49 7.39 8.40 8.75
CA ILE A 49 6.22 8.06 9.57
C ILE A 49 5.42 9.33 9.90
N LYS A 50 6.10 10.37 10.35
CA LYS A 50 5.47 11.62 10.79
C LYS A 50 4.82 12.42 9.66
N ASN A 51 5.40 12.42 8.46
CA ASN A 51 5.01 13.34 7.39
C ASN A 51 4.37 12.66 6.19
N VAL A 52 4.52 11.33 6.03
CA VAL A 52 4.03 10.57 4.89
C VAL A 52 3.07 9.47 5.33
N LEU A 53 3.43 8.66 6.32
CA LEU A 53 2.63 7.52 6.79
C LEU A 53 1.61 7.91 7.88
N ASN A 54 1.20 9.18 7.91
CA ASN A 54 0.30 9.75 8.92
C ASN A 54 -1.13 9.97 8.42
N GLY A 55 -1.46 9.44 7.23
CA GLY A 55 -2.82 9.51 6.69
C GLY A 55 -3.84 8.79 7.59
N SER A 56 -5.09 9.25 7.60
CA SER A 56 -6.17 8.64 8.41
C SER A 56 -6.38 7.16 8.11
N GLU A 57 -6.13 6.76 6.88
CA GLU A 57 -6.29 5.39 6.37
C GLU A 57 -4.95 4.75 6.00
N CYS A 58 -3.86 5.18 6.64
CA CYS A 58 -2.53 4.60 6.51
C CYS A 58 -2.19 3.74 7.73
N TYR A 59 -1.86 2.48 7.49
CA TYR A 59 -1.71 1.47 8.54
C TYR A 59 -0.35 0.78 8.47
N ALA A 60 0.31 0.66 9.62
CA ALA A 60 1.38 -0.29 9.83
C ALA A 60 0.80 -1.72 9.81
N VAL A 61 1.36 -2.59 9.01
CA VAL A 61 1.02 -4.02 8.96
C VAL A 61 1.86 -4.73 10.01
N CYS A 62 1.25 -5.06 11.15
CA CYS A 62 1.93 -5.68 12.28
C CYS A 62 1.60 -7.17 12.37
N LEU A 63 2.60 -8.01 12.62
CA LEU A 63 2.37 -9.43 12.93
C LEU A 63 1.75 -9.56 14.32
N LYS A 64 0.66 -10.30 14.47
CA LYS A 64 0.05 -10.60 15.80
C LYS A 64 1.03 -11.30 16.75
N GLU A 65 1.88 -12.15 16.20
CA GLU A 65 2.87 -12.90 16.97
C GLU A 65 3.88 -12.01 17.72
N THR A 66 4.30 -10.90 17.08
CA THR A 66 5.36 -10.04 17.63
C THR A 66 4.88 -8.64 18.01
N GLY A 67 3.72 -8.22 17.50
CA GLY A 67 3.22 -6.85 17.61
C GLY A 67 3.99 -5.84 16.76
N LYS A 68 5.01 -6.28 15.99
CA LYS A 68 5.91 -5.41 15.24
C LYS A 68 5.46 -5.18 13.82
N PRO A 69 5.61 -3.94 13.28
CA PRO A 69 5.32 -3.65 11.89
C PRO A 69 6.35 -4.30 10.96
N VAL A 70 5.86 -4.86 9.87
CA VAL A 70 6.65 -5.54 8.84
C VAL A 70 6.39 -4.98 7.44
N GLY A 71 5.48 -4.01 7.33
CA GLY A 71 5.10 -3.35 6.10
C GLY A 71 4.06 -2.26 6.34
N SER A 72 3.54 -1.70 5.27
CA SER A 72 2.50 -0.67 5.28
C SER A 72 1.42 -0.98 4.27
N ILE A 73 0.19 -0.58 4.58
CA ILE A 73 -0.95 -0.61 3.67
C ILE A 73 -1.82 0.61 3.91
N GLU A 74 -2.37 1.20 2.83
CA GLU A 74 -3.17 2.42 2.95
C GLU A 74 -4.27 2.51 1.90
N LEU A 75 -5.30 3.29 2.21
CA LEU A 75 -6.24 3.83 1.25
C LEU A 75 -5.96 5.33 1.10
N ILE A 76 -5.37 5.72 -0.01
CA ILE A 76 -5.06 7.11 -0.34
C ILE A 76 -6.34 7.75 -0.86
N LEU A 77 -6.92 8.64 -0.06
CA LEU A 77 -8.21 9.26 -0.36
C LEU A 77 -8.12 10.27 -1.51
N HIS A 78 -9.29 10.63 -2.07
CA HIS A 78 -9.39 11.67 -3.09
C HIS A 78 -8.80 13.00 -2.61
N GLY A 79 -8.15 13.73 -3.53
CA GLY A 79 -7.41 14.96 -3.20
C GLY A 79 -5.94 14.73 -2.82
N VAL A 80 -5.55 13.49 -2.48
CA VAL A 80 -4.16 13.08 -2.26
C VAL A 80 -3.67 12.20 -3.41
N SER A 81 -4.45 11.17 -3.77
CA SER A 81 -4.17 10.32 -4.93
C SER A 81 -4.41 11.06 -6.25
N ASN A 82 -3.52 10.86 -7.22
CA ASN A 82 -3.67 11.35 -8.60
C ASN A 82 -4.48 10.40 -9.51
N LYS A 83 -4.94 9.26 -8.98
CA LYS A 83 -5.74 8.26 -9.72
C LYS A 83 -7.24 8.41 -9.47
N THR A 84 -7.63 9.11 -8.41
CA THR A 84 -9.02 9.26 -7.99
C THR A 84 -9.69 10.48 -8.64
N HIS A 85 -11.00 10.38 -8.90
CA HIS A 85 -11.78 11.40 -9.57
C HIS A 85 -12.99 11.90 -8.76
N ALA A 86 -13.28 11.27 -7.61
CA ALA A 86 -14.40 11.62 -6.72
C ALA A 86 -14.10 11.22 -5.27
N ASP A 87 -14.84 11.81 -4.32
CA ASP A 87 -14.71 11.52 -2.89
C ASP A 87 -15.12 10.07 -2.52
N THR A 88 -15.84 9.38 -3.42
CA THR A 88 -16.17 7.96 -3.30
C THR A 88 -15.11 7.03 -3.90
N GLU A 89 -13.94 7.56 -4.20
CA GLU A 89 -12.81 6.81 -4.76
C GLU A 89 -11.56 6.96 -3.88
N CYS A 90 -10.78 5.88 -3.78
CA CYS A 90 -9.46 5.90 -3.15
C CYS A 90 -8.48 5.02 -3.92
N GLU A 91 -7.20 5.10 -3.57
CA GLU A 91 -6.15 4.27 -4.15
C GLU A 91 -5.57 3.36 -3.06
N LEU A 92 -5.41 2.08 -3.36
CA LEU A 92 -4.72 1.12 -2.52
C LEU A 92 -3.21 1.21 -2.76
N GLY A 93 -2.46 1.54 -1.70
CA GLY A 93 -1.00 1.50 -1.66
C GLY A 93 -0.49 0.49 -0.64
N TYR A 94 0.66 -0.13 -0.88
CA TYR A 94 1.28 -1.06 0.07
C TYR A 94 2.75 -1.32 -0.22
N TRP A 95 3.48 -1.67 0.82
CA TRP A 95 4.80 -2.27 0.74
C TRP A 95 5.02 -3.27 1.88
N MET A 96 5.96 -4.19 1.72
CA MET A 96 6.27 -5.24 2.70
C MET A 96 7.77 -5.48 2.78
N GLY A 97 8.28 -5.66 3.99
CA GLY A 97 9.65 -6.06 4.24
C GLY A 97 10.02 -7.36 3.50
N LYS A 98 11.20 -7.38 2.87
CA LYS A 98 11.66 -8.50 2.03
C LYS A 98 11.59 -9.87 2.70
N PRO A 99 11.91 -10.06 4.01
CA PRO A 99 11.80 -11.36 4.67
C PRO A 99 10.39 -11.95 4.69
N TYR A 100 9.36 -11.12 4.47
CA TYR A 100 7.94 -11.49 4.54
C TYR A 100 7.27 -11.66 3.19
N TRP A 101 8.03 -11.51 2.09
CA TRP A 101 7.51 -11.73 0.74
C TRP A 101 7.11 -13.19 0.51
N GLY A 102 6.12 -13.40 -0.34
CA GLY A 102 5.66 -14.73 -0.72
C GLY A 102 4.83 -15.47 0.33
N GLN A 103 4.59 -14.88 1.51
CA GLN A 103 3.84 -15.49 2.62
C GLN A 103 2.34 -15.14 2.61
N GLY A 104 1.87 -14.38 1.62
CA GLY A 104 0.46 -14.01 1.50
C GLY A 104 -0.02 -12.93 2.47
N LEU A 105 0.90 -12.24 3.17
CA LEU A 105 0.53 -11.23 4.18
C LEU A 105 -0.10 -9.98 3.54
N ILE A 106 0.44 -9.46 2.43
CA ILE A 106 -0.19 -8.34 1.73
C ILE A 106 -1.57 -8.69 1.18
N PRO A 107 -1.80 -9.82 0.49
CA PRO A 107 -3.15 -10.23 0.12
C PRO A 107 -4.11 -10.34 1.30
N GLU A 108 -3.65 -10.83 2.46
CA GLU A 108 -4.47 -10.92 3.68
C GLU A 108 -4.85 -9.52 4.21
N ALA A 109 -3.87 -8.63 4.38
CA ALA A 109 -4.10 -7.25 4.79
C ALA A 109 -5.01 -6.50 3.79
N ALA A 110 -4.76 -6.69 2.48
CA ALA A 110 -5.51 -6.03 1.43
C ALA A 110 -6.98 -6.46 1.40
N LYS A 111 -7.31 -7.72 1.66
CA LYS A 111 -8.70 -8.15 1.76
C LYS A 111 -9.46 -7.41 2.83
N GLU A 112 -8.86 -7.22 4.00
CA GLU A 112 -9.49 -6.50 5.11
C GLU A 112 -9.60 -5.00 4.82
N ILE A 113 -8.56 -4.37 4.26
CA ILE A 113 -8.63 -2.95 3.96
C ILE A 113 -9.58 -2.63 2.79
N LEU A 114 -9.72 -3.54 1.82
CA LEU A 114 -10.74 -3.45 0.77
C LEU A 114 -12.16 -3.57 1.35
N ARG A 115 -12.37 -4.53 2.29
CA ARG A 115 -13.64 -4.62 3.04
C ARG A 115 -13.94 -3.29 3.75
N HIS A 116 -12.94 -2.75 4.45
CA HIS A 116 -13.06 -1.47 5.14
C HIS A 116 -13.41 -0.34 4.17
N GLY A 117 -12.69 -0.22 3.05
CA GLY A 117 -12.94 0.80 2.04
C GLY A 117 -14.37 0.74 1.47
N PHE A 118 -14.82 -0.44 1.02
CA PHE A 118 -16.13 -0.58 0.43
C PHE A 118 -17.28 -0.56 1.43
N LYS A 119 -17.12 -1.15 2.63
CA LYS A 119 -18.22 -1.30 3.60
C LYS A 119 -18.28 -0.17 4.61
N ASP A 120 -17.15 0.22 5.16
CA ASP A 120 -17.13 1.16 6.28
C ASP A 120 -16.95 2.60 5.79
N LEU A 121 -16.15 2.84 4.76
CA LEU A 121 -15.93 4.16 4.16
C LEU A 121 -16.89 4.47 3.00
N GLY A 122 -17.61 3.48 2.48
CA GLY A 122 -18.58 3.68 1.39
C GLY A 122 -17.93 4.00 0.04
N MET A 123 -16.71 3.52 -0.19
CA MET A 123 -16.06 3.70 -1.50
C MET A 123 -16.80 2.93 -2.60
N GLU A 124 -16.90 3.54 -3.78
CA GLU A 124 -17.47 2.93 -4.98
C GLU A 124 -16.39 2.31 -5.88
N LYS A 125 -15.18 2.90 -5.83
CA LYS A 125 -14.03 2.45 -6.63
C LYS A 125 -12.75 2.52 -5.81
N ILE A 126 -11.94 1.49 -5.95
CA ILE A 126 -10.58 1.45 -5.41
C ILE A 126 -9.60 1.21 -6.56
N TRP A 127 -8.73 2.17 -6.75
CA TRP A 127 -7.64 2.14 -7.72
C TRP A 127 -6.41 1.46 -7.12
N CYS A 128 -5.58 0.85 -7.94
CA CYS A 128 -4.28 0.35 -7.51
C CYS A 128 -3.31 0.37 -8.68
N GLY A 129 -2.13 0.95 -8.49
CA GLY A 129 -1.09 1.02 -9.51
C GLY A 129 0.09 0.11 -9.21
N TYR A 130 0.85 -0.22 -10.26
CA TYR A 130 2.18 -0.78 -10.14
C TYR A 130 3.04 -0.31 -11.33
N TYR A 131 4.33 -0.09 -11.10
CA TYR A 131 5.25 0.24 -12.19
C TYR A 131 5.57 -1.01 -13.01
N GLU A 132 5.60 -0.84 -14.33
CA GLU A 132 5.88 -1.92 -15.27
C GLU A 132 7.18 -2.66 -14.88
N GLY A 133 7.13 -3.99 -14.83
CA GLY A 133 8.20 -4.83 -14.32
C GLY A 133 8.07 -5.24 -12.84
N ASN A 134 7.20 -4.61 -12.07
CA ASN A 134 6.89 -5.05 -10.70
C ASN A 134 5.89 -6.21 -10.68
N GLU A 135 6.37 -7.39 -11.08
CA GLU A 135 5.55 -8.60 -11.18
C GLU A 135 4.96 -9.06 -9.85
N LYS A 136 5.59 -8.71 -8.71
CA LYS A 136 5.07 -9.03 -7.38
C LYS A 136 3.78 -8.28 -7.10
N SER A 137 3.78 -6.96 -7.32
CA SER A 137 2.60 -6.13 -7.13
C SER A 137 1.49 -6.50 -8.12
N LYS A 138 1.83 -6.74 -9.38
CA LYS A 138 0.89 -7.24 -10.39
C LYS A 138 0.15 -8.49 -9.91
N ARG A 139 0.88 -9.52 -9.46
CA ARG A 139 0.28 -10.78 -8.97
C ARG A 139 -0.60 -10.58 -7.74
N VAL A 140 -0.25 -9.67 -6.84
CA VAL A 140 -1.09 -9.35 -5.69
C VAL A 140 -2.41 -8.77 -6.16
N GLN A 141 -2.39 -7.78 -7.06
CA GLN A 141 -3.58 -7.12 -7.59
C GLN A 141 -4.48 -8.09 -8.37
N GLU A 142 -3.91 -8.95 -9.22
CA GLU A 142 -4.64 -10.00 -9.93
C GLU A 142 -5.34 -10.98 -8.96
N LYS A 143 -4.65 -11.43 -7.90
CA LYS A 143 -5.22 -12.32 -6.88
C LYS A 143 -6.34 -11.67 -6.08
N LEU A 144 -6.31 -10.37 -5.91
CA LEU A 144 -7.35 -9.61 -5.23
C LEU A 144 -8.57 -9.35 -6.12
N GLY A 145 -8.45 -9.55 -7.43
CA GLY A 145 -9.54 -9.33 -8.39
C GLY A 145 -9.55 -7.94 -9.03
N PHE A 146 -8.46 -7.18 -8.93
CA PHE A 146 -8.31 -5.93 -9.68
C PHE A 146 -8.23 -6.22 -11.17
N THR A 147 -8.86 -5.37 -11.99
CA THR A 147 -8.85 -5.45 -13.45
C THR A 147 -8.08 -4.30 -14.06
N TYR A 148 -7.39 -4.57 -15.17
CA TYR A 148 -6.66 -3.55 -15.90
C TYR A 148 -7.59 -2.42 -16.36
N HIS A 149 -7.19 -1.18 -16.13
CA HIS A 149 -7.89 0.00 -16.58
C HIS A 149 -7.07 0.79 -17.62
N SER A 150 -5.84 1.19 -17.30
CA SER A 150 -5.03 2.03 -18.18
C SER A 150 -3.54 1.91 -17.87
N LYS A 151 -2.72 2.49 -18.74
CA LYS A 151 -1.28 2.62 -18.57
C LYS A 151 -0.88 4.06 -18.85
N ASN A 152 -0.16 4.65 -17.91
CA ASN A 152 0.45 5.96 -18.07
C ASN A 152 1.93 5.75 -18.42
N GLU A 153 2.36 6.26 -19.56
CA GLU A 153 3.74 6.12 -20.02
C GLU A 153 4.61 7.29 -19.55
N ASN A 154 5.90 7.02 -19.29
CA ASN A 154 6.91 8.01 -18.94
C ASN A 154 6.52 8.89 -17.74
N VAL A 155 5.94 8.28 -16.69
CA VAL A 155 5.64 8.98 -15.44
C VAL A 155 6.94 9.31 -14.72
N HIS A 156 7.21 10.59 -14.51
CA HIS A 156 8.41 11.04 -13.81
C HIS A 156 8.28 10.81 -12.29
N LEU A 157 9.19 10.02 -11.73
CA LEU A 157 9.29 9.75 -10.31
C LEU A 157 10.32 10.70 -9.70
N ALA A 158 9.89 11.82 -9.16
CA ALA A 158 10.75 12.87 -8.65
C ALA A 158 11.71 12.37 -7.55
N LEU A 159 11.26 11.47 -6.68
CA LEU A 159 12.08 10.93 -5.58
C LEU A 159 13.24 10.05 -6.07
N LEU A 160 13.11 9.41 -7.22
CA LEU A 160 14.13 8.53 -7.82
C LEU A 160 14.82 9.20 -9.02
N ASN A 161 14.30 10.34 -9.49
CA ASN A 161 14.75 11.05 -10.69
C ASN A 161 14.84 10.11 -11.92
N GLU A 162 13.78 9.35 -12.15
CA GLU A 162 13.64 8.44 -13.28
C GLU A 162 12.20 8.40 -13.80
N ASP A 163 12.02 7.95 -15.04
CA ASP A 163 10.72 7.80 -15.68
C ASP A 163 10.34 6.32 -15.71
N ARG A 164 9.07 6.02 -15.37
CA ARG A 164 8.50 4.67 -15.43
C ARG A 164 7.13 4.66 -16.04
N ASN A 165 6.72 3.52 -16.54
CA ASN A 165 5.35 3.28 -16.93
C ASN A 165 4.55 2.81 -15.72
N ASP A 166 3.42 3.49 -15.45
CA ASP A 166 2.49 3.15 -14.35
C ASP A 166 1.28 2.42 -14.94
N VAL A 167 1.12 1.15 -14.55
CA VAL A 167 -0.05 0.33 -14.91
C VAL A 167 -1.10 0.54 -13.82
N VAL A 168 -2.28 0.99 -14.23
CA VAL A 168 -3.39 1.32 -13.32
C VAL A 168 -4.48 0.27 -13.45
N ASN A 169 -4.83 -0.31 -12.33
CA ASN A 169 -5.93 -1.26 -12.19
C ASN A 169 -7.06 -0.66 -11.35
N LEU A 170 -8.25 -1.19 -11.51
CA LEU A 170 -9.47 -0.75 -10.85
C LEU A 170 -10.22 -1.94 -10.27
N MET A 171 -10.84 -1.73 -9.12
CA MET A 171 -11.88 -2.60 -8.54
C MET A 171 -13.08 -1.74 -8.19
N THR A 172 -14.25 -2.06 -8.73
CA THR A 172 -15.52 -1.46 -8.33
C THR A 172 -16.14 -2.22 -7.17
N ILE A 173 -17.11 -1.61 -6.48
CA ILE A 173 -17.86 -2.32 -5.43
C ILE A 173 -18.57 -3.55 -5.99
N GLU A 174 -19.07 -3.52 -7.23
CA GLU A 174 -19.70 -4.66 -7.88
C GLU A 174 -18.71 -5.79 -8.15
N ASP A 175 -17.48 -5.44 -8.57
CA ASP A 175 -16.40 -6.42 -8.78
C ASP A 175 -16.04 -7.08 -7.45
N TRP A 176 -15.87 -6.28 -6.40
CA TRP A 176 -15.54 -6.76 -5.07
C TRP A 176 -16.63 -7.71 -4.52
N LEU A 177 -17.92 -7.37 -4.66
CA LEU A 177 -19.04 -8.21 -4.23
C LEU A 177 -19.10 -9.55 -4.96
N ARG A 178 -18.63 -9.63 -6.22
CA ARG A 178 -18.56 -10.88 -6.99
C ARG A 178 -17.43 -11.81 -6.57
N HIS A 179 -16.42 -11.29 -5.86
CA HIS A 179 -15.25 -12.04 -5.42
C HIS A 179 -15.29 -12.43 -3.92
N GLN A 180 -16.45 -12.26 -3.23
CA GLN A 180 -16.63 -12.63 -1.81
C GLN A 180 -16.97 -14.12 -1.63
#